data_9871669b2e94116c5b68c10ecf3d99fc
#
_entry.id   9871669b2e94116c5b68c10ecf3d99fc
#
_cell.length_a   1.000
_cell.length_b   1.000
_cell.length_c   1.000
_cell.angle_alpha   90.00
_cell.angle_beta   90.00
_cell.angle_gamma   90.00
#
_symmetry.space_group_name_H-M   'P 1'
#
loop_
_entity.id
_entity.type
_entity.pdbx_description
1 polymer ?
#
loop_
_entity_poly.entity_id
_entity_poly.type
_entity_poly.pdbx_seq_one_letter_code
_entity_poly.pdbx_strand_id
1 'polypeptide(L)'
;MDVTAHALPLRDRTGRLDRWMPILAVLVVLAVLKVATSVFGITGAVVGVLATAGVLAVVTRRGRATLHDLGLSRQALRRGALWSLAFGAVFAAGFGATAVVARVVPAVATWVQSLQVAAPNWDMIALQAFVTIPLGTVLIEEVAFRGALPALLGRAGASTRRAVVISALLFGMWHIAPSVSAGVGSGAAPASVLIAVLGTVVFTTASGLGLGWLRHRSRSLLPPMVVHLATNSLGLGLLWVVTLA
;
A
#
# COMPACT_ATOMS: atom_id res chain seq x y z
N MET A 1 0.55 26.16 -56.69
CA MET A 1 0.03 26.32 -55.34
C MET A 1 -0.45 24.96 -54.87
N ASP A 2 0.41 24.25 -54.20
CA ASP A 2 0.17 22.89 -53.75
C ASP A 2 -0.07 22.93 -52.22
N VAL A 3 -1.34 22.82 -51.81
CA VAL A 3 -1.76 22.83 -50.41
C VAL A 3 -1.87 21.38 -49.95
N THR A 4 -0.74 20.75 -49.67
CA THR A 4 -0.75 19.48 -48.93
C THR A 4 -1.02 19.74 -47.48
N ALA A 5 -2.29 19.65 -47.07
CA ALA A 5 -2.72 19.60 -45.70
C ALA A 5 -2.06 18.39 -45.02
N HIS A 6 -1.08 18.64 -44.15
CA HIS A 6 -0.58 17.60 -43.24
C HIS A 6 -1.69 17.26 -42.22
N ALA A 7 -2.55 16.29 -42.62
CA ALA A 7 -3.38 15.62 -41.65
C ALA A 7 -2.48 14.80 -40.72
N LEU A 8 -2.31 15.25 -39.49
CA LEU A 8 -1.66 14.47 -38.44
C LEU A 8 -2.39 13.12 -38.30
N PRO A 9 -1.66 12.00 -38.32
CA PRO A 9 -2.31 10.68 -38.33
C PRO A 9 -3.10 10.47 -37.05
N LEU A 10 -4.38 10.14 -37.21
CA LEU A 10 -5.34 9.76 -36.14
C LEU A 10 -4.83 8.60 -35.26
N ARG A 11 -3.78 7.92 -35.68
CA ARG A 11 -3.14 6.80 -35.00
C ARG A 11 -2.51 7.13 -33.64
N ASP A 12 -2.24 8.40 -33.33
CA ASP A 12 -1.54 8.81 -32.10
C ASP A 12 -2.50 9.06 -30.92
N ARG A 13 -3.78 9.33 -31.16
CA ARG A 13 -4.76 9.58 -30.09
C ARG A 13 -5.27 8.28 -29.47
N THR A 14 -5.58 7.26 -30.28
CA THR A 14 -6.01 5.93 -29.79
C THR A 14 -4.88 5.24 -29.01
N GLY A 15 -3.65 5.29 -29.50
CA GLY A 15 -2.49 4.71 -28.81
C GLY A 15 -2.15 5.40 -27.48
N ARG A 16 -2.56 6.65 -27.29
CA ARG A 16 -2.37 7.35 -26.01
C ARG A 16 -3.40 6.89 -24.98
N LEU A 17 -4.67 6.79 -25.33
CA LEU A 17 -5.74 6.30 -24.44
C LEU A 17 -5.47 4.87 -23.98
N ASP A 18 -5.05 3.99 -24.87
CA ASP A 18 -4.74 2.58 -24.56
C ASP A 18 -3.65 2.42 -23.49
N ARG A 19 -2.73 3.37 -23.36
CA ARG A 19 -1.67 3.35 -22.34
C ARG A 19 -2.17 3.72 -20.93
N TRP A 20 -3.20 4.59 -20.84
CA TRP A 20 -3.74 5.06 -19.57
C TRP A 20 -4.89 4.20 -19.05
N MET A 21 -5.61 3.51 -19.91
CA MET A 21 -6.72 2.64 -19.53
C MET A 21 -6.35 1.61 -18.45
N PRO A 22 -5.22 0.88 -18.54
CA PRO A 22 -4.83 -0.06 -17.49
C PRO A 22 -4.55 0.63 -16.14
N ILE A 23 -3.97 1.82 -16.16
CA ILE A 23 -3.69 2.60 -14.94
C ILE A 23 -5.00 3.03 -14.28
N LEU A 24 -5.95 3.57 -15.06
CA LEU A 24 -7.27 3.96 -14.58
C LEU A 24 -8.03 2.75 -14.02
N ALA A 25 -7.95 1.59 -14.68
CA ALA A 25 -8.59 0.36 -14.22
C ALA A 25 -8.05 -0.08 -12.85
N VAL A 26 -6.74 0.02 -12.61
CA VAL A 26 -6.15 -0.24 -11.28
C VAL A 26 -6.72 0.70 -10.24
N LEU A 27 -6.78 2.00 -10.53
CA LEU A 27 -7.29 2.99 -9.57
C LEU A 27 -8.77 2.78 -9.27
N VAL A 28 -9.58 2.50 -10.30
CA VAL A 28 -11.02 2.24 -10.14
C VAL A 28 -11.25 0.98 -9.30
N VAL A 29 -10.56 -0.13 -9.58
CA VAL A 29 -10.78 -1.36 -8.80
C VAL A 29 -10.33 -1.20 -7.34
N LEU A 30 -9.27 -0.46 -7.09
CA LEU A 30 -8.86 -0.14 -5.72
C LEU A 30 -9.93 0.69 -5.01
N ALA A 31 -10.50 1.71 -5.68
CA ALA A 31 -11.58 2.52 -5.12
C ALA A 31 -12.81 1.67 -4.81
N VAL A 32 -13.22 0.78 -5.73
CA VAL A 32 -14.33 -0.15 -5.52
C VAL A 32 -14.06 -1.10 -4.35
N LEU A 33 -12.85 -1.64 -4.24
CA LEU A 33 -12.45 -2.46 -3.08
C LEU A 33 -12.65 -1.69 -1.78
N LYS A 34 -12.22 -0.43 -1.73
CA LYS A 34 -12.34 0.40 -0.52
C LYS A 34 -13.80 0.61 -0.11
N VAL A 35 -14.66 0.92 -1.07
CA VAL A 35 -16.10 1.05 -0.83
C VAL A 35 -16.70 -0.29 -0.38
N ALA A 36 -16.39 -1.38 -1.06
CA ALA A 36 -16.91 -2.71 -0.72
C ALA A 36 -16.54 -3.13 0.71
N THR A 37 -15.29 -2.89 1.12
CA THR A 37 -14.84 -3.21 2.49
C THR A 37 -15.53 -2.35 3.54
N SER A 38 -15.79 -1.08 3.25
CA SER A 38 -16.46 -0.18 4.19
C SER A 38 -17.97 -0.46 4.33
N VAL A 39 -18.62 -0.93 3.26
CA VAL A 39 -20.08 -1.18 3.26
C VAL A 39 -20.42 -2.59 3.75
N PHE A 40 -19.68 -3.60 3.30
CA PHE A 40 -20.02 -5.02 3.52
C PHE A 40 -19.11 -5.71 4.55
N GLY A 41 -18.26 -4.99 5.24
CA GLY A 41 -17.37 -5.53 6.27
C GLY A 41 -16.48 -6.67 5.76
N ILE A 42 -16.37 -7.76 6.52
CA ILE A 42 -15.47 -8.88 6.22
C ILE A 42 -15.81 -9.60 4.91
N THR A 43 -17.10 -9.75 4.61
CA THR A 43 -17.54 -10.38 3.35
C THR A 43 -17.14 -9.54 2.16
N GLY A 44 -17.34 -8.23 2.24
CA GLY A 44 -16.87 -7.29 1.24
C GLY A 44 -15.35 -7.28 1.09
N ALA A 45 -14.62 -7.45 2.19
CA ALA A 45 -13.16 -7.56 2.18
C ALA A 45 -12.71 -8.81 1.39
N VAL A 46 -13.25 -10.00 1.69
CA VAL A 46 -12.86 -11.24 1.00
C VAL A 46 -13.16 -11.18 -0.49
N VAL A 47 -14.41 -10.86 -0.84
CA VAL A 47 -14.82 -10.75 -2.25
C VAL A 47 -14.03 -9.66 -2.98
N GLY A 48 -13.86 -8.51 -2.33
CA GLY A 48 -13.12 -7.39 -2.88
C GLY A 48 -11.64 -7.71 -3.14
N VAL A 49 -10.98 -8.42 -2.23
CA VAL A 49 -9.58 -8.88 -2.40
C VAL A 49 -9.46 -9.81 -3.60
N LEU A 50 -10.33 -10.80 -3.72
CA LEU A 50 -10.32 -11.75 -4.84
C LEU A 50 -10.60 -11.05 -6.18
N ALA A 51 -11.60 -10.17 -6.22
CA ALA A 51 -11.92 -9.37 -7.39
C ALA A 51 -10.75 -8.46 -7.78
N THR A 52 -10.14 -7.77 -6.79
CA THR A 52 -8.99 -6.89 -7.04
C THR A 52 -7.80 -7.68 -7.57
N ALA A 53 -7.48 -8.82 -6.98
CA ALA A 53 -6.41 -9.70 -7.46
C ALA A 53 -6.67 -10.15 -8.92
N GLY A 54 -7.90 -10.54 -9.24
CA GLY A 54 -8.31 -10.90 -10.59
C GLY A 54 -8.16 -9.75 -11.59
N VAL A 55 -8.65 -8.56 -11.24
CA VAL A 55 -8.53 -7.37 -12.10
C VAL A 55 -7.08 -6.95 -12.26
N LEU A 56 -6.27 -6.94 -11.19
CA LEU A 56 -4.84 -6.65 -11.28
C LEU A 56 -4.13 -7.64 -12.23
N ALA A 57 -4.47 -8.92 -12.15
CA ALA A 57 -3.91 -9.93 -13.05
C ALA A 57 -4.30 -9.67 -14.52
N VAL A 58 -5.56 -9.33 -14.79
CA VAL A 58 -6.04 -9.02 -16.15
C VAL A 58 -5.42 -7.74 -16.69
N VAL A 59 -5.41 -6.68 -15.87
CA VAL A 59 -4.90 -5.36 -16.27
C VAL A 59 -3.40 -5.39 -16.52
N THR A 60 -2.65 -6.09 -15.69
CA THR A 60 -1.20 -6.23 -15.89
C THR A 60 -0.90 -7.04 -17.16
N ARG A 61 -1.68 -8.12 -17.43
CA ARG A 61 -1.56 -8.88 -18.68
C ARG A 61 -1.88 -8.03 -19.89
N ARG A 62 -2.98 -7.28 -19.88
CA ARG A 62 -3.36 -6.36 -20.99
C ARG A 62 -2.34 -5.23 -21.15
N GLY A 63 -1.83 -4.69 -20.08
CA GLY A 63 -0.74 -3.72 -20.07
C GLY A 63 0.62 -4.33 -20.40
N ARG A 64 0.69 -5.63 -20.74
CA ARG A 64 1.90 -6.40 -21.05
C ARG A 64 2.95 -6.38 -19.93
N ALA A 65 2.57 -6.10 -18.69
CA ALA A 65 3.46 -6.19 -17.56
C ALA A 65 3.74 -7.65 -17.21
N THR A 66 5.01 -7.99 -17.05
CA THR A 66 5.46 -9.35 -16.72
C THR A 66 5.64 -9.51 -15.22
N LEU A 67 5.74 -10.75 -14.73
CA LEU A 67 6.10 -11.01 -13.33
C LEU A 67 7.48 -10.41 -12.97
N HIS A 68 8.37 -10.26 -13.94
CA HIS A 68 9.63 -9.55 -13.74
C HIS A 68 9.41 -8.05 -13.48
N ASP A 69 8.55 -7.40 -14.28
CA ASP A 69 8.22 -5.99 -14.09
C ASP A 69 7.55 -5.75 -12.72
N LEU A 70 6.70 -6.69 -12.29
CA LEU A 70 6.07 -6.68 -10.97
C LEU A 70 7.04 -7.00 -9.82
N GLY A 71 8.22 -7.56 -10.11
CA GLY A 71 9.18 -8.02 -9.09
C GLY A 71 8.78 -9.31 -8.38
N LEU A 72 7.97 -10.13 -9.04
CA LEU A 72 7.44 -11.41 -8.56
C LEU A 72 8.05 -12.62 -9.29
N SER A 73 9.02 -12.43 -10.20
CA SER A 73 9.75 -13.54 -10.81
C SER A 73 10.55 -14.31 -9.74
N ARG A 74 10.79 -15.61 -9.96
CA ARG A 74 11.60 -16.44 -9.05
C ARG A 74 12.95 -15.81 -8.73
N GLN A 75 13.61 -15.21 -9.73
CA GLN A 75 14.89 -14.54 -9.54
C GLN A 75 14.74 -13.28 -8.67
N ALA A 76 13.67 -12.51 -8.86
CA ALA A 76 13.36 -11.34 -8.03
C ALA A 76 13.12 -11.75 -6.57
N LEU A 77 12.31 -12.79 -6.34
CA LEU A 77 12.03 -13.29 -4.98
C LEU A 77 13.30 -13.77 -4.28
N ARG A 78 14.18 -14.52 -4.97
CA ARG A 78 15.47 -14.95 -4.40
C ARG A 78 16.37 -13.77 -4.03
N ARG A 79 16.47 -12.75 -4.88
CA ARG A 79 17.23 -11.52 -4.57
C ARG A 79 16.65 -10.75 -3.40
N GLY A 80 15.32 -10.69 -3.34
CA GLY A 80 14.60 -10.01 -2.27
C GLY A 80 14.72 -10.71 -0.92
N ALA A 81 14.96 -12.01 -0.86
CA ALA A 81 14.94 -12.78 0.38
C ALA A 81 15.92 -12.24 1.44
N LEU A 82 17.16 -11.97 1.08
CA LEU A 82 18.16 -11.41 2.02
C LEU A 82 17.77 -10.02 2.50
N TRP A 83 17.28 -9.15 1.59
CA TRP A 83 16.77 -7.85 1.96
C TRP A 83 15.58 -7.95 2.92
N SER A 84 14.68 -8.90 2.66
CA SER A 84 13.50 -9.14 3.49
C SER A 84 13.88 -9.63 4.88
N LEU A 85 14.83 -10.53 4.99
CA LEU A 85 15.36 -11.00 6.26
C LEU A 85 16.03 -9.87 7.05
N ALA A 86 16.88 -9.07 6.40
CA ALA A 86 17.57 -7.97 7.05
C ALA A 86 16.59 -6.91 7.56
N PHE A 87 15.68 -6.42 6.70
CA PHE A 87 14.70 -5.41 7.13
C PHE A 87 13.66 -5.98 8.10
N GLY A 88 13.20 -7.21 7.88
CA GLY A 88 12.30 -7.90 8.81
C GLY A 88 12.91 -8.03 10.21
N ALA A 89 14.19 -8.42 10.30
CA ALA A 89 14.90 -8.50 11.57
C ALA A 89 15.05 -7.13 12.24
N VAL A 90 15.39 -6.07 11.49
CA VAL A 90 15.49 -4.70 12.02
C VAL A 90 14.14 -4.23 12.59
N PHE A 91 13.05 -4.43 11.87
CA PHE A 91 11.71 -4.05 12.35
C PHE A 91 11.30 -4.90 13.56
N ALA A 92 11.51 -6.23 13.52
CA ALA A 92 11.19 -7.10 14.65
C ALA A 92 12.00 -6.71 15.91
N ALA A 93 13.30 -6.42 15.77
CA ALA A 93 14.13 -5.94 16.87
C ALA A 93 13.66 -4.57 17.39
N GLY A 94 13.30 -3.63 16.50
CA GLY A 94 12.78 -2.32 16.87
C GLY A 94 11.47 -2.41 17.66
N PHE A 95 10.50 -3.17 17.18
CA PHE A 95 9.24 -3.38 17.89
C PHE A 95 9.44 -4.13 19.22
N GLY A 96 10.30 -5.17 19.22
CA GLY A 96 10.64 -5.89 20.44
C GLY A 96 11.33 -5.00 21.49
N ALA A 97 12.28 -4.17 21.07
CA ALA A 97 12.93 -3.20 21.96
C ALA A 97 11.92 -2.19 22.51
N THR A 98 11.01 -1.67 21.68
CA THR A 98 9.96 -0.75 22.11
C THR A 98 9.03 -1.41 23.13
N ALA A 99 8.66 -2.68 22.95
CA ALA A 99 7.85 -3.44 23.90
C ALA A 99 8.55 -3.60 25.25
N VAL A 100 9.85 -3.89 25.24
CA VAL A 100 10.65 -3.99 26.47
C VAL A 100 10.76 -2.63 27.18
N VAL A 101 11.06 -1.55 26.44
CA VAL A 101 11.17 -0.20 27.01
C VAL A 101 9.85 0.27 27.58
N ALA A 102 8.73 -0.02 26.93
CA ALA A 102 7.39 0.34 27.41
C ALA A 102 7.06 -0.29 28.79
N ARG A 103 7.67 -1.42 29.14
CA ARG A 103 7.47 -2.05 30.46
C ARG A 103 8.16 -1.31 31.59
N VAL A 104 9.21 -0.54 31.31
CA VAL A 104 10.03 0.15 32.32
C VAL A 104 9.92 1.68 32.22
N VAL A 105 9.42 2.21 31.14
CA VAL A 105 9.25 3.65 30.87
C VAL A 105 7.78 3.96 30.61
N PRO A 106 7.00 4.42 31.62
CA PRO A 106 5.57 4.68 31.47
C PRO A 106 5.22 5.65 30.34
N ALA A 107 6.05 6.65 30.07
CA ALA A 107 5.85 7.59 28.98
C ALA A 107 5.83 6.90 27.59
N VAL A 108 6.64 5.83 27.40
CA VAL A 108 6.64 5.04 26.16
C VAL A 108 5.38 4.20 26.05
N ALA A 109 4.94 3.59 27.16
CA ALA A 109 3.67 2.85 27.18
C ALA A 109 2.49 3.77 26.81
N THR A 110 2.39 4.93 27.45
CA THR A 110 1.36 5.95 27.17
C THR A 110 1.41 6.39 25.69
N TRP A 111 2.61 6.62 25.16
CA TRP A 111 2.77 6.98 23.77
C TRP A 111 2.29 5.87 22.83
N VAL A 112 2.68 4.61 23.07
CA VAL A 112 2.20 3.47 22.25
C VAL A 112 0.69 3.36 22.32
N GLN A 113 0.09 3.47 23.51
CA GLN A 113 -1.37 3.42 23.69
C GLN A 113 -2.08 4.58 22.99
N SER A 114 -1.47 5.76 22.93
CA SER A 114 -2.03 6.92 22.22
C SER A 114 -2.07 6.75 20.69
N LEU A 115 -1.31 5.81 20.13
CA LEU A 115 -1.38 5.47 18.68
C LEU A 115 -2.65 4.68 18.34
N GLN A 116 -3.40 4.23 19.32
CA GLN A 116 -4.64 3.50 19.13
C GLN A 116 -5.77 4.46 18.69
N VAL A 117 -6.33 4.23 17.52
CA VAL A 117 -7.41 5.04 16.95
C VAL A 117 -8.80 4.55 17.39
N ALA A 118 -8.94 3.25 17.70
CA ALA A 118 -10.16 2.64 18.19
C ALA A 118 -9.82 1.49 19.14
N ALA A 119 -10.72 1.15 20.06
CA ALA A 119 -10.54 0.00 20.94
C ALA A 119 -10.37 -1.27 20.11
N PRO A 120 -9.26 -2.01 20.26
CA PRO A 120 -9.02 -3.19 19.46
C PRO A 120 -9.98 -4.30 19.89
N ASN A 121 -10.46 -5.06 18.90
CA ASN A 121 -11.12 -6.32 19.16
C ASN A 121 -10.02 -7.39 19.37
N TRP A 122 -9.64 -7.58 20.62
CA TRP A 122 -8.53 -8.47 20.98
C TRP A 122 -8.76 -9.93 20.55
N ASP A 123 -10.01 -10.40 20.51
CA ASP A 123 -10.35 -11.74 20.05
C ASP A 123 -10.03 -11.94 18.57
N MET A 124 -10.02 -10.84 17.81
CA MET A 124 -9.74 -10.86 16.37
C MET A 124 -8.30 -10.51 16.01
N ILE A 125 -7.44 -10.22 17.00
CA ILE A 125 -6.09 -9.69 16.72
C ILE A 125 -5.24 -10.67 15.93
N ALA A 126 -5.32 -11.97 16.24
CA ALA A 126 -4.59 -13.00 15.51
C ALA A 126 -5.07 -13.10 14.06
N LEU A 127 -6.38 -13.08 13.83
CA LEU A 127 -6.95 -13.05 12.49
C LEU A 127 -6.53 -11.81 11.71
N GLN A 128 -6.51 -10.65 12.37
CA GLN A 128 -6.06 -9.41 11.74
C GLN A 128 -4.57 -9.47 11.39
N ALA A 129 -3.71 -9.84 12.34
CA ALA A 129 -2.26 -9.84 12.16
C ALA A 129 -1.78 -10.88 11.13
N PHE A 130 -2.40 -12.07 11.09
CA PHE A 130 -1.91 -13.18 10.27
C PHE A 130 -2.72 -13.44 9.00
N VAL A 131 -3.91 -12.88 8.86
CA VAL A 131 -4.77 -13.11 7.68
C VAL A 131 -5.19 -11.80 7.03
N THR A 132 -5.92 -10.94 7.76
CA THR A 132 -6.55 -9.76 7.14
C THR A 132 -5.50 -8.74 6.68
N ILE A 133 -4.52 -8.42 7.52
CA ILE A 133 -3.44 -7.50 7.17
C ILE A 133 -2.57 -8.06 6.04
N PRO A 134 -2.02 -9.30 6.13
CA PRO A 134 -1.18 -9.85 5.07
C PRO A 134 -1.88 -9.94 3.71
N LEU A 135 -3.09 -10.48 3.66
CA LEU A 135 -3.79 -10.77 2.41
C LEU A 135 -4.69 -9.62 1.95
N GLY A 136 -5.43 -9.01 2.86
CA GLY A 136 -6.42 -7.96 2.55
C GLY A 136 -5.82 -6.58 2.40
N THR A 137 -4.70 -6.31 3.04
CA THR A 137 -4.04 -5.00 3.00
C THR A 137 -2.70 -5.08 2.26
N VAL A 138 -1.71 -5.72 2.86
CA VAL A 138 -0.32 -5.65 2.38
C VAL A 138 -0.15 -6.23 0.98
N LEU A 139 -0.65 -7.44 0.74
CA LEU A 139 -0.51 -8.09 -0.57
C LEU A 139 -1.12 -7.23 -1.69
N ILE A 140 -2.35 -6.78 -1.49
CA ILE A 140 -3.07 -5.98 -2.51
C ILE A 140 -2.41 -4.63 -2.73
N GLU A 141 -2.07 -3.93 -1.64
CA GLU A 141 -1.46 -2.61 -1.74
C GLU A 141 -0.06 -2.66 -2.36
N GLU A 142 0.78 -3.61 -1.96
CA GLU A 142 2.12 -3.73 -2.53
C GLU A 142 2.08 -4.16 -4.01
N VAL A 143 1.21 -5.13 -4.38
CA VAL A 143 1.05 -5.51 -5.79
C VAL A 143 0.53 -4.34 -6.62
N ALA A 144 -0.39 -3.55 -6.10
CA ALA A 144 -0.93 -2.40 -6.81
C ALA A 144 0.09 -1.24 -6.89
N PHE A 145 0.59 -0.76 -5.75
CA PHE A 145 1.38 0.48 -5.67
C PHE A 145 2.88 0.29 -5.93
N ARG A 146 3.46 -0.89 -5.71
CA ARG A 146 4.89 -1.15 -5.96
C ARG A 146 5.12 -2.11 -7.14
N GLY A 147 4.08 -2.84 -7.55
CA GLY A 147 4.10 -3.71 -8.72
C GLY A 147 3.45 -3.07 -9.94
N ALA A 148 2.11 -3.10 -10.00
CA ALA A 148 1.33 -2.78 -11.19
C ALA A 148 1.44 -1.31 -11.63
N LEU A 149 1.16 -0.35 -10.74
CA LEU A 149 1.18 1.08 -11.09
C LEU A 149 2.55 1.53 -11.62
N PRO A 150 3.70 1.27 -10.95
CA PRO A 150 4.99 1.67 -11.50
C PRO A 150 5.31 0.99 -12.83
N ALA A 151 4.95 -0.29 -13.01
CA ALA A 151 5.17 -1.01 -14.26
C ALA A 151 4.35 -0.41 -15.42
N LEU A 152 3.08 -0.10 -15.19
CA LEU A 152 2.18 0.51 -16.18
C LEU A 152 2.57 1.95 -16.49
N LEU A 153 2.93 2.75 -15.48
CA LEU A 153 3.43 4.11 -15.65
C LEU A 153 4.73 4.13 -16.49
N GLY A 154 5.65 3.20 -16.22
CA GLY A 154 6.86 3.03 -17.03
C GLY A 154 6.55 2.73 -18.48
N ARG A 155 5.58 1.87 -18.76
CA ARG A 155 5.10 1.57 -20.12
C ARG A 155 4.38 2.75 -20.79
N ALA A 156 3.78 3.62 -20.01
CA ALA A 156 3.20 4.86 -20.49
C ALA A 156 4.25 5.96 -20.73
N GLY A 157 5.55 5.68 -20.47
CA GLY A 157 6.67 6.59 -20.74
C GLY A 157 7.17 7.37 -19.51
N ALA A 158 6.70 7.06 -18.31
CA ALA A 158 7.24 7.66 -17.10
C ALA A 158 8.63 7.09 -16.78
N SER A 159 9.57 7.95 -16.37
CA SER A 159 10.83 7.47 -15.79
C SER A 159 10.56 6.73 -14.47
N THR A 160 11.47 5.83 -14.08
CA THR A 160 11.35 5.08 -12.82
C THR A 160 11.10 5.98 -11.62
N ARG A 161 11.84 7.08 -11.52
CA ARG A 161 11.66 8.07 -10.44
C ARG A 161 10.26 8.66 -10.43
N ARG A 162 9.74 9.07 -11.61
CA ARG A 162 8.37 9.61 -11.74
C ARG A 162 7.33 8.57 -11.37
N ALA A 163 7.50 7.33 -11.82
CA ALA A 163 6.58 6.23 -11.52
C ALA A 163 6.52 5.95 -10.01
N VAL A 164 7.67 5.93 -9.32
CA VAL A 164 7.74 5.76 -7.86
C VAL A 164 7.06 6.91 -7.13
N VAL A 165 7.35 8.17 -7.52
CA VAL A 165 6.76 9.35 -6.88
C VAL A 165 5.23 9.39 -7.08
N ILE A 166 4.75 9.19 -8.30
CA ILE A 166 3.31 9.17 -8.59
C ILE A 166 2.62 8.07 -7.77
N SER A 167 3.19 6.86 -7.76
CA SER A 167 2.62 5.75 -7.00
C SER A 167 2.62 6.01 -5.49
N ALA A 168 3.66 6.66 -4.94
CA ALA A 168 3.72 7.03 -3.53
C ALA A 168 2.68 8.10 -3.16
N LEU A 169 2.47 9.11 -4.00
CA LEU A 169 1.41 10.11 -3.82
C LEU A 169 0.02 9.47 -3.84
N LEU A 170 -0.23 8.58 -4.80
CA LEU A 170 -1.49 7.82 -4.87
C LEU A 170 -1.69 6.94 -3.64
N PHE A 171 -0.61 6.34 -3.12
CA PHE A 171 -0.64 5.57 -1.88
C PHE A 171 -0.97 6.44 -0.66
N GLY A 172 -0.43 7.66 -0.59
CA GLY A 172 -0.81 8.62 0.44
C GLY A 172 -2.29 8.98 0.38
N MET A 173 -2.78 9.33 -0.81
CA MET A 173 -4.19 9.65 -1.03
C MET A 173 -5.14 8.47 -0.75
N TRP A 174 -4.68 7.24 -0.97
CA TRP A 174 -5.40 6.01 -0.62
C TRP A 174 -5.80 5.96 0.86
N HIS A 175 -5.02 6.59 1.74
CA HIS A 175 -5.25 6.61 3.18
C HIS A 175 -6.17 7.73 3.68
N ILE A 176 -6.65 8.63 2.80
CA ILE A 176 -7.56 9.71 3.18
C ILE A 176 -8.88 9.15 3.76
N ALA A 177 -9.55 8.28 3.01
CA ALA A 177 -10.86 7.77 3.42
C ALA A 177 -10.82 6.98 4.74
N PRO A 178 -9.89 6.04 4.97
CA PRO A 178 -9.75 5.39 6.27
C PRO A 178 -9.48 6.37 7.42
N SER A 179 -8.62 7.37 7.19
CA SER A 179 -8.27 8.34 8.21
C SER A 179 -9.46 9.24 8.58
N VAL A 180 -10.25 9.67 7.58
CA VAL A 180 -11.51 10.41 7.82
C VAL A 180 -12.50 9.55 8.61
N SER A 181 -12.72 8.29 8.17
CA SER A 181 -13.65 7.37 8.83
C SER A 181 -13.28 7.11 10.28
N ALA A 182 -11.99 6.93 10.57
CA ALA A 182 -11.48 6.74 11.91
C ALA A 182 -11.68 7.99 12.78
N GLY A 183 -11.38 9.17 12.27
CA GLY A 183 -11.54 10.43 12.97
C GLY A 183 -13.01 10.75 13.27
N VAL A 184 -13.90 10.57 12.29
CA VAL A 184 -15.35 10.77 12.48
C VAL A 184 -15.91 9.72 13.44
N GLY A 185 -15.50 8.45 13.31
CA GLY A 185 -15.97 7.37 14.17
C GLY A 185 -15.54 7.52 15.64
N SER A 186 -14.42 8.23 15.91
CA SER A 186 -13.99 8.57 17.27
C SER A 186 -14.67 9.81 17.86
N GLY A 187 -15.51 10.51 17.09
CA GLY A 187 -16.11 11.77 17.53
C GLY A 187 -15.14 12.96 17.62
N ALA A 188 -13.97 12.87 16.96
CA ALA A 188 -12.99 13.92 16.97
C ALA A 188 -13.49 15.21 16.31
N ALA A 189 -13.05 16.38 16.82
CA ALA A 189 -13.37 17.67 16.23
C ALA A 189 -12.88 17.75 14.76
N PRO A 190 -13.60 18.43 13.86
CA PRO A 190 -13.23 18.50 12.43
C PRO A 190 -11.79 18.95 12.17
N ALA A 191 -11.27 19.90 12.94
CA ALA A 191 -9.89 20.36 12.84
C ALA A 191 -8.88 19.25 13.17
N SER A 192 -9.16 18.46 14.21
CA SER A 192 -8.32 17.31 14.60
C SER A 192 -8.36 16.22 13.53
N VAL A 193 -9.52 15.95 12.93
CA VAL A 193 -9.66 15.02 11.80
C VAL A 193 -8.81 15.49 10.63
N LEU A 194 -8.88 16.77 10.26
CA LEU A 194 -8.09 17.33 9.16
C LEU A 194 -6.58 17.18 9.42
N ILE A 195 -6.11 17.52 10.62
CA ILE A 195 -4.70 17.39 10.98
C ILE A 195 -4.25 15.92 10.90
N ALA A 196 -5.06 14.98 11.43
CA ALA A 196 -4.78 13.55 11.36
C ALA A 196 -4.72 13.05 9.90
N VAL A 197 -5.66 13.47 9.06
CA VAL A 197 -5.67 13.12 7.62
C VAL A 197 -4.41 13.65 6.92
N LEU A 198 -4.06 14.91 7.11
CA LEU A 198 -2.86 15.50 6.50
C LEU A 198 -1.60 14.77 6.99
N GLY A 199 -1.47 14.52 8.29
CA GLY A 199 -0.37 13.76 8.87
C GLY A 199 -0.27 12.34 8.29
N THR A 200 -1.40 11.64 8.18
CA THR A 200 -1.46 10.30 7.57
C THR A 200 -1.04 10.33 6.12
N VAL A 201 -1.53 11.27 5.31
CA VAL A 201 -1.17 11.39 3.89
C VAL A 201 0.33 11.66 3.73
N VAL A 202 0.91 12.58 4.51
CA VAL A 202 2.34 12.88 4.47
C VAL A 202 3.15 11.65 4.87
N PHE A 203 2.81 11.01 5.99
CA PHE A 203 3.50 9.83 6.50
C PHE A 203 3.44 8.65 5.52
N THR A 204 2.24 8.34 5.00
CA THR A 204 2.07 7.22 4.07
C THR A 204 2.68 7.50 2.69
N THR A 205 2.69 8.76 2.23
CA THR A 205 3.44 9.16 1.02
C THR A 205 4.95 8.94 1.23
N ALA A 206 5.51 9.41 2.34
CA ALA A 206 6.93 9.22 2.67
C ALA A 206 7.29 7.73 2.78
N SER A 207 6.46 6.95 3.48
CA SER A 207 6.58 5.48 3.54
C SER A 207 6.50 4.87 2.15
N GLY A 208 5.57 5.36 1.32
CA GLY A 208 5.41 4.96 -0.07
C GLY A 208 6.67 5.16 -0.92
N LEU A 209 7.35 6.29 -0.72
CA LEU A 209 8.64 6.57 -1.36
C LEU A 209 9.73 5.61 -0.89
N GLY A 210 9.83 5.36 0.42
CA GLY A 210 10.78 4.41 1.00
C GLY A 210 10.58 2.98 0.50
N LEU A 211 9.33 2.49 0.52
CA LEU A 211 8.98 1.17 0.00
C LEU A 211 9.20 1.07 -1.51
N GLY A 212 8.89 2.13 -2.26
CA GLY A 212 9.16 2.21 -3.70
C GLY A 212 10.66 2.20 -4.02
N TRP A 213 11.47 2.91 -3.24
CA TRP A 213 12.92 2.84 -3.32
C TRP A 213 13.44 1.43 -3.02
N LEU A 214 12.96 0.81 -1.95
CA LEU A 214 13.33 -0.54 -1.54
C LEU A 214 12.97 -1.56 -2.63
N ARG A 215 11.77 -1.46 -3.21
CA ARG A 215 11.34 -2.25 -4.37
C ARG A 215 12.30 -2.10 -5.56
N HIS A 216 12.66 -0.88 -5.87
CA HIS A 216 13.55 -0.60 -7.00
C HIS A 216 14.97 -1.10 -6.73
N ARG A 217 15.51 -0.87 -5.53
CA ARG A 217 16.86 -1.26 -5.13
C ARG A 217 17.05 -2.77 -5.06
N SER A 218 16.08 -3.49 -4.51
CA SER A 218 16.09 -4.96 -4.40
C SER A 218 15.65 -5.65 -5.68
N ARG A 219 15.00 -4.94 -6.60
CA ARG A 219 14.31 -5.49 -7.78
C ARG A 219 13.30 -6.58 -7.44
N SER A 220 12.75 -6.56 -6.24
CA SER A 220 11.81 -7.54 -5.71
C SER A 220 10.67 -6.87 -4.95
N LEU A 221 9.48 -7.42 -5.06
CA LEU A 221 8.32 -6.97 -4.29
C LEU A 221 8.34 -7.49 -2.85
N LEU A 222 9.12 -8.53 -2.57
CA LEU A 222 9.17 -9.17 -1.26
C LEU A 222 9.64 -8.25 -0.12
N PRO A 223 10.74 -7.48 -0.25
CA PRO A 223 11.19 -6.61 0.84
C PRO A 223 10.19 -5.53 1.23
N PRO A 224 9.56 -4.75 0.32
CA PRO A 224 8.53 -3.81 0.73
C PRO A 224 7.32 -4.51 1.34
N MET A 225 6.91 -5.70 0.87
CA MET A 225 5.86 -6.49 1.52
C MET A 225 6.23 -6.84 2.98
N VAL A 226 7.46 -7.30 3.23
CA VAL A 226 7.90 -7.67 4.58
C VAL A 226 7.97 -6.45 5.50
N VAL A 227 8.49 -5.32 5.03
CA VAL A 227 8.52 -4.07 5.82
C VAL A 227 7.11 -3.58 6.12
N HIS A 228 6.24 -3.55 5.11
CA HIS A 228 4.85 -3.12 5.27
C HIS A 228 4.07 -4.06 6.22
N LEU A 229 4.27 -5.38 6.07
CA LEU A 229 3.70 -6.37 6.99
C LEU A 229 4.21 -6.16 8.42
N ALA A 230 5.52 -5.98 8.59
CA ALA A 230 6.12 -5.75 9.89
C ALA A 230 5.54 -4.48 10.57
N THR A 231 5.42 -3.37 9.85
CA THR A 231 4.85 -2.14 10.41
C THR A 231 3.39 -2.31 10.83
N ASN A 232 2.59 -3.04 10.08
CA ASN A 232 1.18 -3.22 10.38
C ASN A 232 0.93 -4.33 11.41
N SER A 233 1.45 -5.55 11.19
CA SER A 233 1.18 -6.69 12.06
C SER A 233 1.98 -6.64 13.36
N LEU A 234 3.26 -6.27 13.33
CA LEU A 234 4.05 -6.10 14.56
C LEU A 234 3.63 -4.85 15.33
N GLY A 235 3.19 -3.78 14.63
CA GLY A 235 2.61 -2.60 15.27
C GLY A 235 1.35 -2.95 16.05
N LEU A 236 0.45 -3.76 15.48
CA LEU A 236 -0.72 -4.29 16.17
C LEU A 236 -0.34 -5.17 17.37
N GLY A 237 0.66 -6.06 17.19
CA GLY A 237 1.19 -6.91 18.24
C GLY A 237 1.84 -6.12 19.39
N LEU A 238 2.59 -5.05 19.08
CA LEU A 238 3.16 -4.14 20.07
C LEU A 238 2.07 -3.48 20.90
N LEU A 239 1.04 -2.94 20.24
CA LEU A 239 -0.09 -2.32 20.91
C LEU A 239 -0.76 -3.32 21.87
N TRP A 240 -0.99 -4.54 21.43
CA TRP A 240 -1.56 -5.61 22.25
C TRP A 240 -0.72 -5.91 23.49
N VAL A 241 0.59 -6.14 23.31
CA VAL A 241 1.51 -6.45 24.41
C VAL A 241 1.60 -5.31 25.44
N VAL A 242 1.58 -4.05 24.98
CA VAL A 242 1.69 -2.88 25.88
C VAL A 242 0.38 -2.55 26.58
N THR A 243 -0.77 -2.90 25.99
CA THR A 243 -2.09 -2.64 26.61
C THR A 243 -2.47 -3.70 27.64
N LEU A 244 -1.96 -4.94 27.51
CA LEU A 244 -2.24 -6.04 28.44
C LEU A 244 -1.20 -6.15 29.58
N ALA A 245 -0.12 -5.39 29.53
CA ALA A 245 0.94 -5.38 30.55
C ALA A 245 0.69 -4.33 31.60
#